data_3c5bb68baa0071af95364aa899d3009a
#
_entry.id   3c5bb68baa0071af95364aa899d3009a
#
_cell.length_a   1.000
_cell.length_b   1.000
_cell.length_c   1.000
_cell.angle_alpha   90.00
_cell.angle_beta   90.00
_cell.angle_gamma   90.00
#
_symmetry.space_group_name_H-M   'P 1'
#
loop_
_entity.id
_entity.type
_entity.pdbx_description
1 polymer ?
#
loop_
_entity_poly.entity_id
_entity_poly.type
_entity_poly.pdbx_seq_one_letter_code
_entity_poly.pdbx_strand_id
1 'polypeptide(L)'
;MTRRNYKRVPTSLKSAFEQDKEQGIRTRGLSVERHAELQAVSASRLYKWMEDADLPANRLAAWFHNTNGRAVIRYLCAQAGGLFVPVPTGRRPNPIEMAELQKVLAETTGALLRFYGG
;
A
#
# COMPACT_ATOMS: atom_id res chain seq x y z
N MET A 1 -21.45 0.42 -11.19
CA MET A 1 -20.00 0.49 -11.04
C MET A 1 -19.60 -0.11 -9.70
N THR A 2 -18.69 -1.03 -9.71
CA THR A 2 -18.28 -1.72 -8.48
C THR A 2 -17.46 -0.79 -7.61
N ARG A 3 -17.86 -0.62 -6.36
CA ARG A 3 -17.11 0.17 -5.40
C ARG A 3 -15.83 -0.57 -5.06
N ARG A 4 -14.68 0.10 -5.19
CA ARG A 4 -13.41 -0.50 -4.81
C ARG A 4 -13.30 -0.65 -3.31
N ASN A 5 -12.90 -1.84 -2.87
CA ASN A 5 -12.63 -2.11 -1.47
C ASN A 5 -11.14 -2.00 -1.21
N TYR A 6 -10.68 -0.84 -0.77
CA TYR A 6 -9.26 -0.57 -0.51
C TYR A 6 -8.69 -1.33 0.68
N LYS A 7 -9.54 -1.95 1.49
CA LYS A 7 -9.10 -2.78 2.61
C LYS A 7 -8.80 -4.21 2.18
N ARG A 8 -9.22 -4.57 0.98
CA ARG A 8 -9.02 -5.91 0.46
C ARG A 8 -7.59 -6.06 -0.05
N VAL A 9 -6.92 -7.16 0.34
CA VAL A 9 -5.59 -7.47 -0.15
C VAL A 9 -5.66 -7.79 -1.63
N PRO A 10 -4.80 -7.17 -2.47
CA PRO A 10 -4.76 -7.49 -3.90
C PRO A 10 -4.42 -8.95 -4.14
N THR A 11 -4.90 -9.50 -5.26
CA THR A 11 -4.67 -10.90 -5.61
C THR A 11 -3.31 -11.14 -6.25
N SER A 12 -2.64 -10.09 -6.73
CA SER A 12 -1.32 -10.20 -7.36
C SER A 12 -0.53 -8.93 -7.13
N LEU A 13 0.79 -9.03 -7.26
CA LEU A 13 1.67 -7.87 -7.15
C LEU A 13 1.40 -6.86 -8.25
N LYS A 14 1.14 -7.33 -9.47
CA LYS A 14 0.76 -6.46 -10.60
C LYS A 14 -0.51 -5.66 -10.28
N SER A 15 -1.53 -6.33 -9.77
CA SER A 15 -2.76 -5.68 -9.34
C SER A 15 -2.51 -4.65 -8.25
N ALA A 16 -1.61 -4.95 -7.31
CA ALA A 16 -1.24 -4.04 -6.24
C ALA A 16 -0.58 -2.77 -6.78
N PHE A 17 0.35 -2.89 -7.73
CA PHE A 17 0.95 -1.73 -8.38
C PHE A 17 -0.09 -0.88 -9.12
N GLU A 18 -1.05 -1.51 -9.80
CA GLU A 18 -2.13 -0.80 -10.47
C GLU A 18 -2.98 0.00 -9.48
N GLN A 19 -3.32 -0.59 -8.35
CA GLN A 19 -4.11 0.09 -7.33
C GLN A 19 -3.36 1.28 -6.75
N ASP A 20 -2.07 1.13 -6.45
CA ASP A 20 -1.26 2.23 -5.92
C ASP A 20 -1.10 3.34 -6.94
N LYS A 21 -0.89 3.00 -8.21
CA LYS A 21 -0.82 3.98 -9.30
C LYS A 21 -2.09 4.83 -9.34
N GLU A 22 -3.25 4.18 -9.33
CA GLU A 22 -4.54 4.88 -9.36
C GLU A 22 -4.76 5.72 -8.11
N GLN A 23 -4.32 5.25 -6.96
CA GLN A 23 -4.39 6.01 -5.72
C GLN A 23 -3.58 7.29 -5.83
N GLY A 24 -2.36 7.22 -6.39
CA GLY A 24 -1.52 8.38 -6.61
C GLY A 24 -2.13 9.39 -7.56
N ILE A 25 -2.73 8.92 -8.66
CA ILE A 25 -3.41 9.79 -9.61
C ILE A 25 -4.60 10.49 -8.94
N ARG A 26 -5.41 9.75 -8.21
CA ARG A 26 -6.64 10.26 -7.61
C ARG A 26 -6.39 11.20 -6.44
N THR A 27 -5.43 10.88 -5.57
CA THR A 27 -5.23 11.64 -4.33
C THR A 27 -4.19 12.74 -4.45
N ARG A 28 -3.23 12.62 -5.38
CA ARG A 28 -2.13 13.56 -5.51
C ARG A 28 -1.97 14.11 -6.92
N GLY A 29 -2.81 13.70 -7.86
CA GLY A 29 -2.65 14.08 -9.25
C GLY A 29 -1.33 13.59 -9.85
N LEU A 30 -0.79 12.52 -9.33
CA LEU A 30 0.52 12.01 -9.72
C LEU A 30 0.41 11.17 -10.99
N SER A 31 0.76 11.75 -12.14
CA SER A 31 0.84 10.98 -13.38
C SER A 31 2.01 10.00 -13.32
N VAL A 32 1.98 8.98 -14.17
CA VAL A 32 3.09 8.02 -14.25
C VAL A 32 4.37 8.73 -14.70
N GLU A 33 4.26 9.68 -15.62
CA GLU A 33 5.39 10.49 -16.10
C GLU A 33 6.02 11.29 -14.96
N ARG A 34 5.19 11.93 -14.14
CA ARG A 34 5.69 12.69 -12.99
C ARG A 34 6.30 11.77 -11.94
N HIS A 35 5.68 10.60 -11.71
CA HIS A 35 6.25 9.62 -10.78
C HIS A 35 7.61 9.13 -11.25
N ALA A 36 7.75 8.90 -12.57
CA ALA A 36 9.05 8.49 -13.13
C ALA A 36 10.12 9.56 -12.89
N GLU A 37 9.78 10.84 -13.06
CA GLU A 37 10.69 11.95 -12.75
C GLU A 37 11.14 11.89 -11.29
N LEU A 38 10.21 11.68 -10.37
CA LEU A 38 10.52 11.59 -8.94
C LEU A 38 11.39 10.38 -8.61
N GLN A 39 11.28 9.30 -9.37
CA GLN A 39 12.12 8.11 -9.23
C GLN A 39 13.44 8.24 -10.02
N ALA A 40 13.62 9.33 -10.76
CA ALA A 40 14.79 9.55 -11.61
C ALA A 40 14.97 8.45 -12.68
N VAL A 41 13.87 8.01 -13.28
CA VAL A 41 13.87 7.00 -14.35
C VAL A 41 12.96 7.46 -15.48
N SER A 42 13.05 6.80 -16.64
CA SER A 42 12.15 7.08 -17.75
C SER A 42 10.76 6.55 -17.45
N ALA A 43 9.75 7.20 -18.06
CA ALA A 43 8.37 6.74 -17.92
C ALA A 43 8.19 5.32 -18.44
N SER A 44 8.85 4.98 -19.56
CA SER A 44 8.76 3.63 -20.13
C SER A 44 9.34 2.58 -19.18
N ARG A 45 10.41 2.90 -18.45
CA ARG A 45 10.98 1.99 -17.47
C ARG A 45 10.02 1.78 -16.29
N LEU A 46 9.38 2.84 -15.82
CA LEU A 46 8.42 2.72 -14.73
C LEU A 46 7.20 1.90 -15.15
N TYR A 47 6.68 2.14 -16.36
CA TYR A 47 5.60 1.32 -16.92
C TYR A 47 5.97 -0.16 -16.98
N LYS A 48 7.19 -0.46 -17.42
CA LYS A 48 7.67 -1.84 -17.51
C LYS A 48 7.77 -2.49 -16.15
N TRP A 49 8.28 -1.76 -15.15
CA TRP A 49 8.36 -2.28 -13.79
C TRP A 49 6.98 -2.60 -13.21
N MET A 50 5.97 -1.76 -13.50
CA MET A 50 4.61 -2.03 -13.06
C MET A 50 3.99 -3.22 -13.82
N GLU A 51 4.21 -3.27 -15.13
CA GLU A 51 3.66 -4.33 -15.98
C GLU A 51 4.23 -5.70 -15.59
N ASP A 52 5.52 -5.77 -15.34
CA ASP A 52 6.21 -7.02 -15.00
C ASP A 52 6.20 -7.30 -13.49
N ALA A 53 5.65 -6.39 -12.69
CA ALA A 53 5.69 -6.44 -11.22
C ALA A 53 7.13 -6.59 -10.71
N ASP A 54 8.04 -5.80 -11.25
CA ASP A 54 9.48 -5.96 -11.11
C ASP A 54 10.14 -4.67 -10.62
N LEU A 55 9.42 -3.88 -9.83
CA LEU A 55 10.01 -2.67 -9.23
C LEU A 55 11.13 -3.08 -8.28
N PRO A 56 12.35 -2.53 -8.44
CA PRO A 56 13.44 -2.86 -7.53
C PRO A 56 13.10 -2.53 -6.08
N ALA A 57 13.53 -3.39 -5.17
CA ALA A 57 13.22 -3.25 -3.75
C ALA A 57 13.68 -1.90 -3.17
N ASN A 58 14.80 -1.37 -3.66
CA ASN A 58 15.30 -0.07 -3.21
C ASN A 58 14.48 1.12 -3.71
N ARG A 59 13.47 0.87 -4.56
CA ARG A 59 12.55 1.89 -5.05
C ARG A 59 11.21 1.87 -4.32
N LEU A 60 10.97 0.87 -3.49
CA LEU A 60 9.68 0.68 -2.82
C LEU A 60 9.35 1.82 -1.85
N ALA A 61 10.32 2.30 -1.07
CA ALA A 61 10.06 3.39 -0.15
C ALA A 61 9.58 4.66 -0.87
N ALA A 62 10.23 5.01 -1.98
CA ALA A 62 9.82 6.14 -2.81
C ALA A 62 8.45 5.87 -3.45
N TRP A 63 8.19 4.64 -3.88
CA TRP A 63 6.88 4.26 -4.41
C TRP A 63 5.76 4.55 -3.41
N PHE A 64 5.90 4.09 -2.16
CA PHE A 64 4.89 4.31 -1.12
C PHE A 64 4.72 5.79 -0.81
N HIS A 65 5.82 6.52 -0.72
CA HIS A 65 5.79 7.95 -0.44
C HIS A 65 5.10 8.73 -1.56
N ASN A 66 5.43 8.42 -2.80
CA ASN A 66 4.93 9.17 -3.96
C ASN A 66 3.47 8.86 -4.25
N THR A 67 3.07 7.60 -4.22
CA THR A 67 1.69 7.20 -4.53
C THR A 67 0.74 7.37 -3.36
N ASN A 68 1.26 7.39 -2.14
CA ASN A 68 0.46 7.30 -0.92
C ASN A 68 -0.43 6.05 -0.91
N GLY A 69 -0.07 5.05 -1.71
CA GLY A 69 -0.79 3.79 -1.81
C GLY A 69 -0.28 2.77 -0.80
N ARG A 70 -1.12 1.82 -0.47
CA ARG A 70 -0.81 0.76 0.51
C ARG A 70 -1.10 -0.64 -0.02
N ALA A 71 -1.48 -0.75 -1.30
CA ALA A 71 -1.83 -2.04 -1.88
C ALA A 71 -0.61 -2.96 -2.00
N VAL A 72 0.52 -2.43 -2.47
CA VAL A 72 1.75 -3.20 -2.62
C VAL A 72 2.24 -3.69 -1.25
N ILE A 73 2.28 -2.81 -0.24
CA ILE A 73 2.77 -3.23 1.08
C ILE A 73 1.82 -4.23 1.74
N ARG A 74 0.51 -4.09 1.55
CA ARG A 74 -0.45 -5.07 2.06
C ARG A 74 -0.27 -6.43 1.42
N TYR A 75 -0.06 -6.45 0.11
CA TYR A 75 0.21 -7.69 -0.61
C TYR A 75 1.48 -8.36 -0.09
N LEU A 76 2.57 -7.60 0.04
CA LEU A 76 3.84 -8.15 0.51
C LEU A 76 3.75 -8.68 1.94
N CYS A 77 3.08 -7.94 2.83
CA CYS A 77 2.87 -8.39 4.20
C CYS A 77 2.06 -9.69 4.25
N ALA A 78 1.00 -9.78 3.44
CA ALA A 78 0.18 -11.00 3.38
C ALA A 78 0.99 -12.19 2.88
N GLN A 79 1.86 -11.99 1.88
CA GLN A 79 2.72 -13.05 1.38
C GLN A 79 3.73 -13.52 2.44
N ALA A 80 4.15 -12.62 3.30
CA ALA A 80 5.06 -12.94 4.41
C ALA A 80 4.34 -13.49 5.65
N GLY A 81 3.01 -13.61 5.59
CA GLY A 81 2.22 -14.13 6.72
C GLY A 81 1.90 -13.07 7.77
N GLY A 82 1.94 -11.80 7.39
CA GLY A 82 1.69 -10.69 8.30
C GLY A 82 0.62 -9.73 7.79
N LEU A 83 0.43 -8.67 8.54
CA LEU A 83 -0.50 -7.59 8.20
C LEU A 83 0.19 -6.26 8.29
N PHE A 84 -0.23 -5.33 7.44
CA PHE A 84 0.24 -3.95 7.47
C PHE A 84 -0.68 -3.14 8.40
N VAL A 85 -0.08 -2.49 9.39
CA VAL A 85 -0.80 -1.61 10.32
C VAL A 85 -0.24 -0.20 10.16
N PRO A 86 -1.04 0.74 9.62
CA PRO A 86 -0.57 2.11 9.47
C PRO A 86 -0.43 2.78 10.84
N VAL A 87 0.62 3.57 10.99
CA VAL A 87 0.82 4.39 12.18
C VAL A 87 0.91 5.85 11.78
N PRO A 88 0.49 6.79 12.64
CA PRO A 88 0.70 8.21 12.37
C PRO A 88 2.18 8.51 12.24
N THR A 89 2.56 9.27 11.21
CA THR A 89 3.95 9.61 10.95
C THR A 89 4.23 11.06 11.31
N GLY A 90 5.40 11.31 11.90
CA GLY A 90 5.95 12.64 12.08
C GLY A 90 5.38 13.46 13.20
N ARG A 91 4.42 12.96 13.98
CA ARG A 91 3.84 13.68 15.12
C ARG A 91 3.19 12.73 16.11
N ARG A 92 2.92 13.24 17.31
CA ARG A 92 2.16 12.49 18.30
C ARG A 92 0.76 12.19 17.77
N PRO A 93 0.29 10.93 17.89
CA PRO A 93 -1.07 10.60 17.49
C PRO A 93 -2.08 11.38 18.33
N ASN A 94 -3.13 11.92 17.70
CA ASN A 94 -4.23 12.48 18.44
C ASN A 94 -5.15 11.34 18.95
N PRO A 95 -6.13 11.66 19.86
CA PRO A 95 -7.00 10.61 20.40
C PRO A 95 -7.75 9.80 19.35
N ILE A 96 -8.17 10.43 18.24
CA ILE A 96 -8.89 9.74 17.16
C ILE A 96 -7.97 8.74 16.48
N GLU A 97 -6.74 9.15 16.17
CA GLU A 97 -5.74 8.27 15.54
C GLU A 97 -5.38 7.11 16.47
N MET A 98 -5.24 7.36 17.77
CA MET A 98 -4.98 6.32 18.75
C MET A 98 -6.12 5.31 18.82
N ALA A 99 -7.37 5.79 18.79
CA ALA A 99 -8.54 4.92 18.80
C ALA A 99 -8.59 4.04 17.55
N GLU A 100 -8.28 4.62 16.39
CA GLU A 100 -8.22 3.86 15.13
C GLU A 100 -7.14 2.79 15.17
N LEU A 101 -5.95 3.12 15.67
CA LEU A 101 -4.85 2.17 15.80
C LEU A 101 -5.24 1.03 16.74
N GLN A 102 -5.82 1.36 17.89
CA GLN A 102 -6.28 0.35 18.85
C GLN A 102 -7.34 -0.56 18.25
N LYS A 103 -8.25 0.00 17.45
CA LYS A 103 -9.27 -0.79 16.76
C LYS A 103 -8.63 -1.79 15.79
N VAL A 104 -7.67 -1.36 15.00
CA VAL A 104 -6.97 -2.24 14.05
C VAL A 104 -6.24 -3.35 14.80
N LEU A 105 -5.56 -3.02 15.88
CA LEU A 105 -4.85 -4.01 16.70
C LEU A 105 -5.81 -5.01 17.33
N ALA A 106 -6.97 -4.55 17.81
CA ALA A 106 -7.99 -5.43 18.39
C ALA A 106 -8.57 -6.37 17.34
N GLU A 107 -8.87 -5.87 16.14
CA GLU A 107 -9.37 -6.69 15.03
C GLU A 107 -8.34 -7.74 14.63
N THR A 108 -7.07 -7.38 14.55
CA THR A 108 -5.97 -8.28 14.23
C THR A 108 -5.83 -9.37 15.29
N THR A 109 -5.86 -9.01 16.57
CA THR A 109 -5.81 -9.95 17.66
C THR A 109 -6.99 -10.91 17.62
N GLY A 110 -8.20 -10.40 17.38
CA GLY A 110 -9.40 -11.24 17.26
C GLY A 110 -9.29 -12.23 16.11
N ALA A 111 -8.77 -11.81 14.96
CA ALA A 111 -8.56 -12.68 13.82
C ALA A 111 -7.57 -13.79 14.13
N LEU A 112 -6.46 -13.46 14.80
CA LEU A 112 -5.47 -14.45 15.20
C LEU A 112 -6.03 -15.46 16.20
N LEU A 113 -6.82 -15.01 17.17
CA LEU A 113 -7.47 -15.89 18.13
C LEU A 113 -8.44 -16.86 17.46
N ARG A 114 -9.20 -16.38 16.48
CA ARG A 114 -10.11 -17.24 15.71
C ARG A 114 -9.34 -18.28 14.89
N PHE A 115 -8.18 -17.91 14.37
CA PHE A 115 -7.37 -18.81 13.54
C PHE A 115 -6.67 -19.87 14.37
N TYR A 116 -6.11 -19.50 15.53
CA TYR A 116 -5.30 -20.40 16.34
C TYR A 116 -6.02 -20.97 17.58
N GLY A 117 -7.06 -20.32 18.03
CA GLY A 117 -7.74 -20.68 19.28
C GLY A 117 -8.99 -21.51 19.11
N GLY A 118 -9.32 -21.77 17.86
CA GLY A 118 -10.58 -22.39 17.61
C GLY A 118 -10.63 -23.76 17.20
#